data_48fd30d4d244e081303ae18d66c38967
#
_entry.id   48fd30d4d244e081303ae18d66c38967
#
_cell.length_a   1.000
_cell.length_b   1.000
_cell.length_c   1.000
_cell.angle_alpha   90.00
_cell.angle_beta   90.00
_cell.angle_gamma   90.00
#
_symmetry.space_group_name_H-M   'P 1'
#
loop_
_entity.id
_entity.type
_entity.pdbx_description
1 polymer ?
#
loop_
_entity_poly.entity_id
_entity_poly.type
_entity_poly.pdbx_seq_one_letter_code
_entity_poly.pdbx_strand_id
1 'polypeptide(L)'
;MGITTTTYSTFTKRGIAKRRSPRRGSLKVRRLRSRDRFFWLSASDGVSRLVNANNSVPEQVNDYTFAPSKFRHEPYPITLPVGRVWPPRQIDDLVGAIGSEHTDCVGDTCYNGNICEDLDCTHTLSDWRTATSDWETYFELRMTEHRGVGVYTKRAFRQGTILGWYSGELRTLSSMEYNTNAYLMEIEIGDLGSNTPVESVPTVFIDGEQKGNWTRFINHSCAADCVFRIMRVGSTRIMAVQAVRDIPRGKELSVDYGQEYYGLTTLKICACGVPGCVSRKRARLEKAMEKQKAEGSDARIGNVKRCKRVAPPVFV
;
A
#
# COMPACT_ATOMS: atom_id res chain seq x y z
N MET A 1 -7.59 31.20 9.93
CA MET A 1 -8.66 31.68 9.05
C MET A 1 -9.91 30.87 9.37
N GLY A 2 -10.95 31.57 9.86
CA GLY A 2 -12.13 30.95 10.45
C GLY A 2 -13.09 30.37 9.40
N ILE A 3 -13.71 29.28 9.77
CA ILE A 3 -14.78 28.66 9.01
C ILE A 3 -16.10 29.32 9.46
N THR A 4 -16.70 30.06 8.54
CA THR A 4 -18.01 30.73 8.73
C THR A 4 -19.12 29.70 8.50
N THR A 5 -19.87 29.42 9.55
CA THR A 5 -21.13 28.67 9.49
C THR A 5 -22.24 29.62 9.08
N THR A 6 -22.83 29.43 7.91
CA THR A 6 -23.96 30.19 7.44
C THR A 6 -25.27 29.58 7.98
N THR A 7 -25.91 30.26 8.91
CA THR A 7 -27.25 29.95 9.38
C THR A 7 -28.27 30.75 8.57
N TYR A 8 -29.16 30.08 7.84
CA TYR A 8 -30.32 30.72 7.22
C TYR A 8 -31.49 30.84 8.23
N SER A 9 -31.86 32.05 8.54
CA SER A 9 -33.04 32.39 9.28
C SER A 9 -34.14 32.77 8.28
N THR A 10 -35.23 32.01 8.22
CA THR A 10 -36.45 32.41 7.52
C THR A 10 -37.53 32.78 8.55
N PHE A 11 -37.91 34.06 8.58
CA PHE A 11 -39.09 34.54 9.28
C PHE A 11 -40.33 34.23 8.44
N THR A 12 -41.31 33.49 8.98
CA THR A 12 -42.69 33.51 8.52
C THR A 12 -43.66 33.36 9.69
N LYS A 13 -44.74 34.10 9.58
CA LYS A 13 -45.77 34.33 10.60
C LYS A 13 -46.64 33.11 10.88
N ARG A 14 -46.89 32.89 12.18
CA ARG A 14 -48.08 32.31 12.82
C ARG A 14 -48.75 31.08 12.17
N GLY A 15 -48.41 29.94 12.71
CA GLY A 15 -49.19 28.71 12.71
C GLY A 15 -48.57 27.78 13.76
N ILE A 16 -49.37 27.42 14.79
CA ILE A 16 -48.95 26.49 15.86
C ILE A 16 -48.82 25.10 15.21
N ALA A 17 -47.69 24.79 14.67
CA ALA A 17 -47.35 23.45 14.22
C ALA A 17 -46.65 22.71 15.36
N LYS A 18 -47.26 21.65 15.88
CA LYS A 18 -46.67 20.69 16.81
C LYS A 18 -45.31 20.26 16.26
N ARG A 19 -44.20 20.65 16.92
CA ARG A 19 -42.85 20.15 16.62
C ARG A 19 -42.84 18.64 16.75
N ARG A 20 -42.85 17.94 15.63
CA ARG A 20 -42.48 16.52 15.60
C ARG A 20 -40.99 16.44 15.88
N SER A 21 -40.62 15.83 17.00
CA SER A 21 -39.21 15.49 17.30
C SER A 21 -38.62 14.68 16.14
N PRO A 22 -37.39 14.98 15.69
CA PRO A 22 -36.76 14.20 14.64
C PRO A 22 -36.58 12.75 15.13
N ARG A 23 -37.13 11.80 14.37
CA ARG A 23 -37.07 10.38 14.70
C ARG A 23 -35.59 9.97 14.84
N ARG A 24 -35.20 9.43 16.01
CA ARG A 24 -33.86 8.92 16.34
C ARG A 24 -33.24 7.96 15.29
N GLY A 25 -34.07 7.37 14.41
CA GLY A 25 -33.65 6.48 13.33
C GLY A 25 -32.86 7.15 12.20
N SER A 26 -33.09 8.43 11.91
CA SER A 26 -32.40 9.15 10.82
C SER A 26 -30.91 9.42 11.13
N LEU A 27 -30.57 9.65 12.39
CA LEU A 27 -29.19 9.87 12.83
C LEU A 27 -28.35 8.59 12.82
N LYS A 28 -28.94 7.44 13.17
CA LYS A 28 -28.27 6.13 13.07
C LYS A 28 -27.97 5.73 11.63
N VAL A 29 -28.90 5.93 10.71
CA VAL A 29 -28.73 5.61 9.28
C VAL A 29 -27.69 6.54 8.64
N ARG A 30 -27.64 7.83 8.98
CA ARG A 30 -26.58 8.74 8.49
C ARG A 30 -25.19 8.39 9.04
N ARG A 31 -25.07 8.01 10.31
CA ARG A 31 -23.80 7.55 10.91
C ARG A 31 -23.30 6.24 10.30
N LEU A 32 -24.18 5.27 10.04
CA LEU A 32 -23.83 4.03 9.35
C LEU A 32 -23.30 4.31 7.94
N ARG A 33 -24.00 5.12 7.13
CA ARG A 33 -23.54 5.47 5.77
C ARG A 33 -22.21 6.22 5.74
N SER A 34 -21.88 7.01 6.74
CA SER A 34 -20.58 7.66 6.83
C SER A 34 -19.48 6.73 7.34
N ARG A 35 -19.79 5.73 8.16
CA ARG A 35 -18.84 4.68 8.57
C ARG A 35 -18.45 3.77 7.41
N ASP A 36 -19.41 3.39 6.58
CA ASP A 36 -19.14 2.51 5.44
C ASP A 36 -18.30 3.19 4.35
N ARG A 37 -18.30 4.53 4.31
CA ARG A 37 -17.60 5.30 3.29
C ARG A 37 -16.17 5.70 3.68
N PHE A 38 -15.87 5.81 4.97
CA PHE A 38 -14.59 6.32 5.45
C PHE A 38 -14.02 5.43 6.56
N PHE A 39 -12.73 5.54 6.78
CA PHE A 39 -12.03 4.80 7.84
C PHE A 39 -12.12 5.50 9.20
N TRP A 40 -12.15 4.70 10.25
CA TRP A 40 -12.26 5.17 11.62
C TRP A 40 -11.18 4.55 12.50
N LEU A 41 -10.53 5.37 13.30
CA LEU A 41 -9.55 4.94 14.29
C LEU A 41 -10.26 4.35 15.50
N SER A 42 -9.75 3.23 15.99
CA SER A 42 -10.05 2.73 17.32
C SER A 42 -9.16 3.44 18.32
N ALA A 43 -9.75 4.19 19.22
CA ALA A 43 -9.03 4.87 20.29
C ALA A 43 -9.22 4.16 21.63
N SER A 44 -8.23 4.27 22.51
CA SER A 44 -8.25 3.69 23.86
C SER A 44 -9.36 4.26 24.76
N ASP A 45 -9.84 5.46 24.45
CA ASP A 45 -10.95 6.13 25.12
C ASP A 45 -12.33 5.68 24.63
N GLY A 46 -12.41 4.71 23.71
CA GLY A 46 -13.65 4.23 23.09
C GLY A 46 -14.28 5.19 22.08
N VAL A 47 -13.66 6.32 21.80
CA VAL A 47 -14.14 7.30 20.81
C VAL A 47 -13.56 7.00 19.46
N SER A 48 -14.41 6.66 18.48
CA SER A 48 -13.97 6.50 17.09
C SER A 48 -13.71 7.86 16.44
N ARG A 49 -12.54 8.03 15.85
CA ARG A 49 -12.15 9.26 15.13
C ARG A 49 -11.99 8.97 13.64
N LEU A 50 -12.41 9.89 12.80
CA LEU A 50 -12.23 9.81 11.36
C LEU A 50 -10.73 9.81 11.01
N VAL A 51 -10.30 8.90 10.14
CA VAL A 51 -8.91 8.88 9.65
C VAL A 51 -8.69 10.08 8.74
N ASN A 52 -7.68 10.87 9.08
CA ASN A 52 -7.12 11.91 8.21
C ASN A 52 -5.65 11.54 7.95
N ALA A 53 -5.35 11.20 6.72
CA ALA A 53 -4.00 10.79 6.29
C ALA A 53 -3.51 11.78 5.23
N ASN A 54 -2.33 12.38 5.45
CA ASN A 54 -1.73 13.36 4.53
C ASN A 54 -2.67 14.51 4.15
N ASN A 55 -3.40 15.06 5.12
CA ASN A 55 -4.41 16.12 4.93
C ASN A 55 -5.59 15.74 4.02
N SER A 56 -5.80 14.45 3.77
CA SER A 56 -6.96 13.94 3.05
C SER A 56 -7.71 12.90 3.88
N VAL A 57 -9.00 12.75 3.59
CA VAL A 57 -9.87 11.71 4.16
C VAL A 57 -10.08 10.67 3.06
N PRO A 58 -9.32 9.56 3.08
CA PRO A 58 -9.42 8.56 2.02
C PRO A 58 -10.79 7.86 2.06
N GLU A 59 -11.36 7.64 0.87
CA GLU A 59 -12.61 6.90 0.71
C GLU A 59 -12.36 5.39 0.80
N GLN A 60 -13.17 4.71 1.59
CA GLN A 60 -13.10 3.25 1.71
C GLN A 60 -13.76 2.60 0.49
N VAL A 61 -12.97 1.86 -0.29
CA VAL A 61 -13.41 1.11 -1.46
C VAL A 61 -12.78 -0.28 -1.42
N ASN A 62 -13.59 -1.31 -1.28
CA ASN A 62 -13.12 -2.70 -1.33
C ASN A 62 -13.30 -3.27 -2.75
N ASP A 63 -12.76 -2.55 -3.75
CA ASP A 63 -12.84 -2.90 -5.16
C ASP A 63 -11.71 -2.26 -5.96
N TYR A 64 -11.45 -2.78 -7.16
CA TYR A 64 -10.74 -2.03 -8.18
C TYR A 64 -11.69 -1.06 -8.88
N THR A 65 -11.24 0.17 -9.06
CA THR A 65 -11.92 1.15 -9.90
C THR A 65 -10.97 1.59 -11.01
N PHE A 66 -11.50 1.94 -12.18
CA PHE A 66 -10.67 2.53 -13.24
C PHE A 66 -11.50 3.40 -14.17
N ALA A 67 -10.82 4.29 -14.92
CA ALA A 67 -11.44 5.10 -15.93
C ALA A 67 -10.89 4.69 -17.30
N PRO A 68 -11.69 4.07 -18.21
CA PRO A 68 -11.22 3.61 -19.52
C PRO A 68 -10.56 4.72 -20.36
N SER A 69 -10.97 5.98 -20.16
CA SER A 69 -10.39 7.14 -20.85
C SER A 69 -8.90 7.35 -20.56
N LYS A 70 -8.42 6.94 -19.37
CA LYS A 70 -7.00 7.04 -18.96
C LYS A 70 -6.09 6.06 -19.71
N PHE A 71 -6.68 5.01 -20.32
CA PHE A 71 -5.95 3.99 -21.08
C PHE A 71 -6.02 4.18 -22.59
N ARG A 72 -6.74 5.18 -23.08
CA ARG A 72 -7.00 5.38 -24.51
C ARG A 72 -5.74 5.53 -25.35
N HIS A 73 -4.70 6.13 -24.80
CA HIS A 73 -3.45 6.44 -25.51
C HIS A 73 -2.31 5.48 -25.16
N GLU A 74 -2.58 4.50 -24.29
CA GLU A 74 -1.59 3.49 -23.94
C GLU A 74 -1.40 2.49 -25.09
N PRO A 75 -0.16 2.10 -25.39
CA PRO A 75 0.10 1.09 -26.40
C PRO A 75 -0.51 -0.26 -26.01
N TYR A 76 -0.76 -1.11 -27.02
CA TYR A 76 -1.18 -2.49 -26.77
C TYR A 76 -0.07 -3.22 -26.00
N PRO A 77 -0.36 -3.80 -24.82
CA PRO A 77 0.66 -4.49 -24.01
C PRO A 77 1.21 -5.72 -24.74
N ILE A 78 2.54 -5.84 -24.80
CA ILE A 78 3.21 -6.94 -25.51
C ILE A 78 2.93 -8.32 -24.93
N THR A 79 2.58 -8.37 -23.65
CA THR A 79 2.21 -9.58 -22.89
C THR A 79 0.74 -9.95 -23.04
N LEU A 80 -0.07 -9.08 -23.65
CA LEU A 80 -1.48 -9.34 -23.83
C LEU A 80 -1.68 -10.17 -25.12
N PRO A 81 -2.33 -11.37 -25.06
CA PRO A 81 -2.55 -12.20 -26.22
C PRO A 81 -3.32 -11.47 -27.31
N VAL A 82 -2.97 -11.73 -28.56
CA VAL A 82 -3.63 -11.15 -29.73
C VAL A 82 -5.14 -11.43 -29.69
N GLY A 83 -5.95 -10.40 -29.92
CA GLY A 83 -7.41 -10.48 -29.89
C GLY A 83 -8.05 -10.12 -28.55
N ARG A 84 -7.27 -9.86 -27.51
CA ARG A 84 -7.79 -9.28 -26.27
C ARG A 84 -8.20 -7.82 -26.44
N VAL A 85 -9.14 -7.37 -25.62
CA VAL A 85 -9.69 -6.01 -25.71
C VAL A 85 -8.67 -4.99 -25.21
N TRP A 86 -8.34 -4.01 -26.07
CA TRP A 86 -7.52 -2.87 -25.71
C TRP A 86 -7.93 -1.64 -26.53
N PRO A 87 -8.09 -0.45 -25.96
CA PRO A 87 -8.00 -0.12 -24.52
C PRO A 87 -9.01 -0.88 -23.67
N PRO A 88 -8.73 -1.10 -22.38
CA PRO A 88 -9.57 -1.92 -21.50
C PRO A 88 -10.96 -1.29 -21.33
N ARG A 89 -11.98 -2.15 -21.27
CA ARG A 89 -13.38 -1.77 -21.05
C ARG A 89 -13.89 -2.20 -19.67
N GLN A 90 -13.28 -3.23 -19.11
CA GLN A 90 -13.59 -3.81 -17.81
C GLN A 90 -12.30 -4.18 -17.07
N ILE A 91 -12.41 -4.48 -15.78
CA ILE A 91 -11.26 -4.78 -14.91
C ILE A 91 -10.48 -5.99 -15.41
N ASP A 92 -11.15 -7.04 -15.87
CA ASP A 92 -10.50 -8.24 -16.37
C ASP A 92 -9.71 -8.04 -17.67
N ASP A 93 -9.96 -6.96 -18.40
CA ASP A 93 -9.11 -6.59 -19.55
C ASP A 93 -7.72 -6.10 -19.10
N LEU A 94 -7.59 -5.65 -17.85
CA LEU A 94 -6.33 -5.17 -17.24
C LEU A 94 -5.65 -6.25 -16.40
N VAL A 95 -6.37 -6.80 -15.46
CA VAL A 95 -5.82 -7.69 -14.43
C VAL A 95 -6.39 -9.11 -14.51
N GLY A 96 -7.01 -9.48 -15.64
CA GLY A 96 -7.43 -10.85 -15.90
C GLY A 96 -6.23 -11.80 -15.96
N ALA A 97 -6.29 -12.93 -15.26
CA ALA A 97 -5.31 -13.99 -15.37
C ALA A 97 -5.36 -14.63 -16.76
N ILE A 98 -4.20 -14.86 -17.37
CA ILE A 98 -4.08 -15.37 -18.74
C ILE A 98 -3.12 -16.55 -18.77
N GLY A 99 -3.49 -17.57 -19.56
CA GLY A 99 -2.65 -18.74 -19.77
C GLY A 99 -2.57 -19.67 -18.56
N SER A 100 -1.49 -20.44 -18.49
CA SER A 100 -1.21 -21.42 -17.43
C SER A 100 -0.57 -20.76 -16.20
N GLU A 101 -1.01 -19.56 -15.85
CA GLU A 101 -0.47 -18.91 -14.66
C GLU A 101 -0.78 -19.73 -13.42
N HIS A 102 0.28 -20.19 -12.79
CA HIS A 102 0.24 -20.95 -11.54
C HIS A 102 0.04 -20.05 -10.32
N THR A 103 -0.73 -18.96 -10.46
CA THR A 103 -1.11 -18.17 -9.29
C THR A 103 -2.27 -18.86 -8.59
N ASP A 104 -2.07 -19.16 -7.31
CA ASP A 104 -3.08 -19.80 -6.50
C ASP A 104 -4.33 -18.94 -6.38
N CYS A 105 -5.51 -19.53 -6.57
CA CYS A 105 -6.77 -18.86 -6.32
C CYS A 105 -7.03 -18.81 -4.81
N VAL A 106 -7.23 -17.60 -4.29
CA VAL A 106 -7.50 -17.42 -2.85
C VAL A 106 -8.90 -17.85 -2.45
N GLY A 107 -9.71 -18.28 -3.42
CA GLY A 107 -11.11 -18.70 -3.17
C GLY A 107 -11.99 -17.50 -2.79
N ASP A 108 -13.14 -17.81 -2.22
CA ASP A 108 -14.09 -16.85 -1.65
C ASP A 108 -13.94 -16.71 -0.12
N THR A 109 -13.02 -17.46 0.50
CA THR A 109 -12.82 -17.55 1.95
C THR A 109 -11.54 -16.86 2.38
N CYS A 110 -11.62 -15.60 2.72
CA CYS A 110 -10.56 -14.89 3.40
C CYS A 110 -10.40 -15.37 4.85
N TYR A 111 -9.23 -15.19 5.43
CA TYR A 111 -8.92 -15.44 6.83
C TYR A 111 -8.79 -16.90 7.28
N ASN A 112 -8.93 -17.89 6.42
CA ASN A 112 -8.85 -19.31 6.79
C ASN A 112 -7.62 -20.05 6.26
N GLY A 113 -6.82 -19.42 5.38
CA GLY A 113 -5.62 -20.03 4.80
C GLY A 113 -5.87 -21.10 3.73
N ASN A 114 -7.11 -21.38 3.38
CA ASN A 114 -7.43 -22.32 2.31
C ASN A 114 -7.26 -21.66 0.95
N ILE A 115 -6.43 -22.25 0.12
CA ILE A 115 -6.19 -21.83 -1.26
C ILE A 115 -6.85 -22.84 -2.17
N CYS A 116 -7.48 -22.37 -3.24
CA CYS A 116 -8.09 -23.21 -4.26
C CYS A 116 -7.06 -23.53 -5.33
N GLU A 117 -6.73 -24.78 -5.51
CA GLU A 117 -5.79 -25.28 -6.53
C GLU A 117 -6.46 -25.58 -7.88
N ASP A 118 -7.79 -25.44 -7.95
CA ASP A 118 -8.55 -25.68 -9.19
C ASP A 118 -8.41 -24.49 -10.14
N LEU A 119 -7.80 -24.72 -11.31
CA LEU A 119 -7.61 -23.72 -12.36
C LEU A 119 -8.92 -23.27 -13.01
N ASP A 120 -9.94 -24.14 -13.02
CA ASP A 120 -11.26 -23.89 -13.59
C ASP A 120 -12.30 -23.53 -12.53
N CYS A 121 -11.86 -23.08 -11.37
CA CYS A 121 -12.76 -22.76 -10.26
C CYS A 121 -13.75 -21.64 -10.62
N THR A 122 -14.92 -21.69 -9.99
CA THR A 122 -16.01 -20.73 -10.21
C THR A 122 -15.96 -19.51 -9.28
N HIS A 123 -14.89 -19.31 -8.54
CA HIS A 123 -14.74 -18.16 -7.66
C HIS A 123 -14.75 -16.84 -8.44
N THR A 124 -15.36 -15.82 -7.88
CA THR A 124 -15.46 -14.49 -8.51
C THR A 124 -14.90 -13.40 -7.62
N LEU A 125 -14.43 -12.30 -8.24
CA LEU A 125 -14.02 -11.11 -7.50
C LEU A 125 -15.18 -10.54 -6.67
N SER A 126 -16.44 -10.73 -7.09
CA SER A 126 -17.62 -10.29 -6.34
C SER A 126 -17.78 -11.04 -5.02
N ASP A 127 -17.57 -12.37 -5.03
CA ASP A 127 -17.62 -13.19 -3.82
C ASP A 127 -16.49 -12.81 -2.86
N TRP A 128 -15.28 -12.59 -3.40
CA TRP A 128 -14.12 -12.13 -2.65
C TRP A 128 -14.34 -10.76 -1.98
N ARG A 129 -14.93 -9.80 -2.70
CA ARG A 129 -15.28 -8.49 -2.14
C ARG A 129 -16.27 -8.62 -0.99
N THR A 130 -17.23 -9.52 -1.12
CA THR A 130 -18.21 -9.81 -0.07
C THR A 130 -17.51 -10.43 1.15
N ALA A 131 -16.67 -11.45 0.95
CA ALA A 131 -15.95 -12.16 1.99
C ALA A 131 -14.96 -11.24 2.74
N THR A 132 -14.44 -10.19 2.10
CA THR A 132 -13.48 -9.25 2.69
C THR A 132 -14.12 -7.94 3.18
N SER A 133 -15.45 -7.82 3.13
CA SER A 133 -16.16 -6.58 3.50
C SER A 133 -16.22 -6.31 5.00
N ASP A 134 -16.19 -7.35 5.82
CA ASP A 134 -16.31 -7.28 7.29
C ASP A 134 -14.95 -7.23 8.02
N TRP A 135 -13.94 -6.66 7.35
CA TRP A 135 -12.55 -6.59 7.85
C TRP A 135 -12.44 -6.03 9.27
N GLU A 136 -13.32 -5.12 9.69
CA GLU A 136 -13.35 -4.56 11.04
C GLU A 136 -13.60 -5.61 12.14
N THR A 137 -14.11 -6.79 11.78
CA THR A 137 -14.22 -7.94 12.71
C THR A 137 -12.85 -8.49 13.09
N TYR A 138 -11.89 -8.41 12.19
CA TYR A 138 -10.57 -9.03 12.28
C TYR A 138 -9.46 -8.05 12.60
N PHE A 139 -9.63 -6.78 12.19
CA PHE A 139 -8.62 -5.74 12.28
C PHE A 139 -9.20 -4.45 12.84
N GLU A 140 -8.32 -3.58 13.28
CA GLU A 140 -8.64 -2.22 13.67
C GLU A 140 -7.51 -1.27 13.29
N LEU A 141 -7.85 -0.01 13.07
CA LEU A 141 -6.92 1.06 12.78
C LEU A 141 -6.59 1.82 14.05
N ARG A 142 -5.29 1.99 14.33
CA ARG A 142 -4.80 2.77 15.47
C ARG A 142 -3.71 3.74 15.00
N MET A 143 -3.54 4.83 15.73
CA MET A 143 -2.33 5.67 15.58
C MET A 143 -1.13 4.90 16.09
N THR A 144 -0.04 4.93 15.33
CA THR A 144 1.28 4.48 15.77
C THR A 144 2.10 5.67 16.27
N GLU A 145 3.18 5.42 16.97
CA GLU A 145 4.01 6.47 17.54
C GLU A 145 4.71 7.34 16.46
N HIS A 146 5.17 6.73 15.35
CA HIS A 146 6.01 7.44 14.36
C HIS A 146 5.64 7.16 12.89
N ARG A 147 4.60 6.36 12.62
CA ARG A 147 4.27 5.89 11.26
C ARG A 147 2.84 6.21 10.84
N GLY A 148 2.19 7.15 11.54
CA GLY A 148 0.79 7.48 11.29
C GLY A 148 -0.17 6.37 11.68
N VAL A 149 -1.13 6.06 10.84
CA VAL A 149 -2.12 5.00 11.08
C VAL A 149 -1.51 3.63 10.78
N GLY A 150 -1.75 2.66 11.64
CA GLY A 150 -1.39 1.25 11.46
C GLY A 150 -2.58 0.33 11.63
N VAL A 151 -2.45 -0.89 11.11
CA VAL A 151 -3.45 -1.96 11.18
C VAL A 151 -3.08 -2.94 12.28
N TYR A 152 -4.00 -3.22 13.18
CA TYR A 152 -3.78 -4.14 14.30
C TYR A 152 -4.75 -5.30 14.26
N THR A 153 -4.24 -6.50 14.56
CA THR A 153 -5.04 -7.73 14.58
C THR A 153 -5.93 -7.80 15.83
N LYS A 154 -7.19 -8.21 15.66
CA LYS A 154 -8.13 -8.47 16.76
C LYS A 154 -8.14 -9.95 17.20
N ARG A 155 -7.56 -10.84 16.40
CA ARG A 155 -7.32 -12.25 16.70
C ARG A 155 -5.94 -12.70 16.22
N ALA A 156 -5.53 -13.91 16.54
CA ALA A 156 -4.33 -14.52 15.97
C ALA A 156 -4.63 -15.07 14.55
N PHE A 157 -3.59 -15.07 13.71
CA PHE A 157 -3.60 -15.66 12.37
C PHE A 157 -2.39 -16.57 12.19
N ARG A 158 -2.57 -17.68 11.49
CA ARG A 158 -1.48 -18.60 11.17
C ARG A 158 -0.71 -18.14 9.94
N GLN A 159 0.54 -18.57 9.84
CA GLN A 159 1.32 -18.45 8.62
C GLN A 159 0.54 -19.00 7.42
N GLY A 160 0.65 -18.36 6.26
CA GLY A 160 -0.05 -18.72 5.03
C GLY A 160 -1.45 -18.11 4.89
N THR A 161 -2.07 -17.63 5.98
CA THR A 161 -3.41 -17.02 5.92
C THR A 161 -3.43 -15.81 5.01
N ILE A 162 -4.41 -15.73 4.11
CA ILE A 162 -4.70 -14.53 3.33
C ILE A 162 -5.54 -13.58 4.18
N LEU A 163 -5.01 -12.40 4.43
CA LEU A 163 -5.59 -11.42 5.35
C LEU A 163 -6.49 -10.39 4.65
N GLY A 164 -6.34 -10.26 3.32
CA GLY A 164 -7.04 -9.30 2.51
C GLY A 164 -6.29 -9.06 1.20
N TRP A 165 -6.58 -7.94 0.56
CA TRP A 165 -5.99 -7.56 -0.73
C TRP A 165 -5.87 -6.05 -0.85
N TYR A 166 -4.89 -5.57 -1.60
CA TYR A 166 -4.71 -4.16 -1.86
C TYR A 166 -5.67 -3.71 -2.96
N SER A 167 -6.53 -2.74 -2.68
CA SER A 167 -7.51 -2.22 -3.61
C SER A 167 -7.38 -0.71 -3.79
N GLY A 168 -7.85 -0.20 -4.95
CA GLY A 168 -7.76 1.21 -5.28
C GLY A 168 -8.11 1.48 -6.74
N GLU A 169 -7.71 2.64 -7.25
CA GLU A 169 -7.89 3.00 -8.65
C GLU A 169 -6.76 2.42 -9.50
N LEU A 170 -7.12 1.68 -10.57
CA LEU A 170 -6.15 1.20 -11.55
C LEU A 170 -5.74 2.35 -12.48
N ARG A 171 -4.43 2.61 -12.56
CA ARG A 171 -3.86 3.75 -13.30
C ARG A 171 -2.65 3.32 -14.11
N THR A 172 -2.39 4.02 -15.20
CA THR A 172 -1.15 3.87 -15.98
C THR A 172 -0.07 4.79 -15.45
N LEU A 173 1.20 4.47 -15.70
CA LEU A 173 2.32 5.34 -15.35
C LEU A 173 2.17 6.73 -15.98
N SER A 174 1.75 6.81 -17.25
CA SER A 174 1.54 8.06 -17.98
C SER A 174 0.42 8.93 -17.41
N SER A 175 -0.58 8.31 -16.74
CA SER A 175 -1.70 9.02 -16.11
C SER A 175 -1.37 9.57 -14.71
N MET A 176 -0.20 9.26 -14.18
CA MET A 176 0.28 9.74 -12.90
C MET A 176 1.23 10.90 -13.12
N GLU A 177 0.93 12.06 -12.55
CA GLU A 177 1.92 13.12 -12.43
C GLU A 177 3.09 12.59 -11.58
N TYR A 178 4.31 13.06 -11.86
CA TYR A 178 5.51 12.72 -11.09
C TYR A 178 5.28 13.01 -9.61
N ASN A 179 4.79 12.03 -8.90
CA ASN A 179 4.29 12.23 -7.55
C ASN A 179 4.97 11.28 -6.57
N THR A 180 5.25 11.81 -5.42
CA THR A 180 5.72 11.11 -4.23
C THR A 180 4.63 10.22 -3.60
N ASN A 181 3.68 9.72 -4.40
CA ASN A 181 2.59 8.87 -3.94
C ASN A 181 3.12 7.56 -3.37
N ALA A 182 2.99 7.40 -2.06
CA ALA A 182 3.45 6.22 -1.33
C ALA A 182 2.44 5.05 -1.31
N TYR A 183 1.31 5.20 -1.98
CA TYR A 183 0.19 4.25 -1.98
C TYR A 183 0.03 3.52 -3.31
N LEU A 184 1.08 3.49 -4.11
CA LEU A 184 1.10 2.77 -5.39
C LEU A 184 1.57 1.33 -5.19
N MET A 185 0.85 0.41 -5.82
CA MET A 185 1.21 -1.00 -5.91
C MET A 185 1.15 -1.43 -7.36
N GLU A 186 2.23 -2.03 -7.84
CA GLU A 186 2.36 -2.47 -9.22
C GLU A 186 1.78 -3.88 -9.41
N ILE A 187 1.08 -4.10 -10.54
CA ILE A 187 0.57 -5.40 -10.94
C ILE A 187 0.75 -5.55 -12.46
N GLU A 188 1.26 -6.69 -12.89
CA GLU A 188 1.55 -6.95 -14.30
C GLU A 188 0.27 -7.16 -15.11
N ILE A 189 0.33 -6.77 -16.40
CA ILE A 189 -0.73 -6.98 -17.40
C ILE A 189 -0.35 -8.16 -18.29
N GLY A 190 -1.32 -8.99 -18.64
CA GLY A 190 -1.17 -10.04 -19.63
C GLY A 190 -0.55 -11.33 -19.10
N ASP A 191 0.08 -12.12 -19.97
CA ASP A 191 0.69 -13.40 -19.61
C ASP A 191 2.04 -13.17 -18.92
N LEU A 192 2.17 -13.64 -17.68
CA LEU A 192 3.41 -13.61 -16.90
C LEU A 192 4.35 -14.77 -17.28
N GLY A 193 3.95 -15.59 -18.27
CA GLY A 193 4.70 -16.78 -18.73
C GLY A 193 5.98 -16.45 -19.47
N SER A 194 7.01 -16.92 -18.95
CA SER A 194 8.23 -17.56 -19.48
C SER A 194 9.30 -16.77 -20.23
N ASN A 195 9.04 -15.76 -21.05
CA ASN A 195 10.12 -15.21 -21.90
C ASN A 195 10.20 -13.67 -21.97
N THR A 196 9.33 -12.95 -21.29
CA THR A 196 9.39 -11.50 -21.27
C THR A 196 10.35 -11.04 -20.18
N PRO A 197 11.39 -10.25 -20.50
CA PRO A 197 12.25 -9.66 -19.47
C PRO A 197 11.42 -8.89 -18.45
N VAL A 198 11.67 -9.06 -17.16
CA VAL A 198 10.90 -8.43 -16.07
C VAL A 198 10.76 -6.92 -16.26
N GLU A 199 11.81 -6.26 -16.74
CA GLU A 199 11.86 -4.82 -17.00
C GLU A 199 10.95 -4.36 -18.17
N SER A 200 10.48 -5.33 -18.98
CA SER A 200 9.66 -5.06 -20.17
C SER A 200 8.20 -5.49 -20.00
N VAL A 201 7.84 -6.04 -18.84
CA VAL A 201 6.46 -6.47 -18.56
C VAL A 201 5.59 -5.23 -18.35
N PRO A 202 4.55 -5.02 -19.17
CA PRO A 202 3.62 -3.92 -18.95
C PRO A 202 2.91 -4.06 -17.62
N THR A 203 2.80 -2.96 -16.90
CA THR A 203 2.18 -2.93 -15.58
C THR A 203 1.09 -1.89 -15.49
N VAL A 204 0.16 -2.11 -14.57
CA VAL A 204 -0.81 -1.14 -14.09
C VAL A 204 -0.59 -0.91 -12.60
N PHE A 205 -0.84 0.31 -12.15
CA PHE A 205 -0.68 0.67 -10.75
C PHE A 205 -2.03 0.69 -10.05
N ILE A 206 -2.08 0.08 -8.88
CA ILE A 206 -3.20 0.21 -7.95
C ILE A 206 -2.88 1.42 -7.07
N ASP A 207 -3.62 2.51 -7.26
CA ASP A 207 -3.48 3.74 -6.48
C ASP A 207 -4.47 3.74 -5.32
N GLY A 208 -3.95 3.54 -4.11
CA GLY A 208 -4.71 3.54 -2.86
C GLY A 208 -4.76 4.91 -2.16
N GLU A 209 -4.25 6.01 -2.75
CA GLU A 209 -4.10 7.28 -2.06
C GLU A 209 -5.45 7.92 -1.69
N GLN A 210 -6.32 8.12 -2.66
CA GLN A 210 -7.63 8.76 -2.45
C GLN A 210 -8.74 7.75 -2.16
N LYS A 211 -8.62 6.54 -2.71
CA LYS A 211 -9.60 5.46 -2.60
C LYS A 211 -8.87 4.14 -2.42
N GLY A 212 -9.30 3.34 -1.47
CA GLY A 212 -8.73 2.02 -1.24
C GLY A 212 -9.38 1.34 -0.05
N ASN A 213 -8.91 0.16 0.31
CA ASN A 213 -9.37 -0.52 1.50
C ASN A 213 -8.38 -0.37 2.68
N TRP A 214 -8.65 -1.04 3.76
CA TRP A 214 -7.89 -0.95 5.00
C TRP A 214 -6.41 -1.35 4.85
N THR A 215 -6.04 -2.16 3.84
CA THR A 215 -4.66 -2.63 3.65
C THR A 215 -3.68 -1.49 3.31
N ARG A 216 -4.19 -0.35 2.81
CA ARG A 216 -3.39 0.85 2.57
C ARG A 216 -2.71 1.41 3.83
N PHE A 217 -3.16 1.02 5.00
CA PHE A 217 -2.58 1.42 6.28
C PHE A 217 -1.60 0.41 6.87
N ILE A 218 -1.28 -0.66 6.15
CA ILE A 218 -0.25 -1.61 6.59
C ILE A 218 1.11 -0.95 6.43
N ASN A 219 1.79 -0.72 7.56
CA ASN A 219 3.08 -0.05 7.59
C ASN A 219 4.24 -0.96 7.16
N HIS A 220 5.36 -0.35 6.77
CA HIS A 220 6.59 -1.08 6.49
C HIS A 220 7.28 -1.59 7.76
N SER A 221 7.89 -2.78 7.65
CA SER A 221 8.90 -3.28 8.57
C SER A 221 9.99 -4.06 7.83
N CYS A 222 11.26 -3.84 8.20
CA CYS A 222 12.38 -4.66 7.71
C CYS A 222 12.38 -6.10 8.25
N ALA A 223 11.44 -6.43 9.16
CA ALA A 223 11.14 -7.78 9.64
C ALA A 223 9.63 -7.98 9.58
N ALA A 224 9.08 -7.88 8.37
CA ALA A 224 7.66 -7.90 8.10
C ALA A 224 6.98 -9.22 8.51
N ASP A 225 5.72 -9.12 8.94
CA ASP A 225 4.89 -10.27 9.30
C ASP A 225 4.03 -10.73 8.11
N CYS A 226 3.90 -9.89 7.07
CA CYS A 226 3.12 -10.15 5.87
C CYS A 226 3.93 -9.80 4.61
N VAL A 227 3.43 -10.29 3.47
CA VAL A 227 3.93 -9.98 2.13
C VAL A 227 2.76 -9.62 1.23
N PHE A 228 2.99 -8.68 0.30
CA PHE A 228 2.14 -8.51 -0.86
C PHE A 228 2.52 -9.56 -1.91
N ARG A 229 1.54 -10.28 -2.41
CA ARG A 229 1.72 -11.33 -3.41
C ARG A 229 0.62 -11.23 -4.46
N ILE A 230 1.01 -11.33 -5.75
CA ILE A 230 0.04 -11.49 -6.82
C ILE A 230 -0.56 -12.89 -6.70
N MET A 231 -1.87 -12.95 -6.58
CA MET A 231 -2.69 -14.14 -6.55
C MET A 231 -3.92 -13.92 -7.42
N ARG A 232 -4.78 -14.91 -7.59
CA ARG A 232 -6.03 -14.75 -8.34
C ARG A 232 -7.25 -15.06 -7.48
N VAL A 233 -8.37 -14.50 -7.87
CA VAL A 233 -9.71 -14.92 -7.47
C VAL A 233 -10.46 -15.26 -8.75
N GLY A 234 -10.72 -16.54 -8.99
CA GLY A 234 -11.20 -16.98 -10.28
C GLY A 234 -10.25 -16.55 -11.40
N SER A 235 -10.75 -15.79 -12.36
CA SER A 235 -9.97 -15.24 -13.48
C SER A 235 -9.34 -13.88 -13.21
N THR A 236 -9.49 -13.27 -12.04
CA THR A 236 -9.00 -11.91 -11.75
C THR A 236 -7.80 -11.93 -10.84
N ARG A 237 -6.70 -11.29 -11.23
CA ARG A 237 -5.53 -11.09 -10.36
C ARG A 237 -5.82 -10.06 -9.28
N ILE A 238 -5.28 -10.33 -8.09
CA ILE A 238 -5.32 -9.42 -6.95
C ILE A 238 -3.93 -9.31 -6.33
N MET A 239 -3.65 -8.19 -5.70
CA MET A 239 -2.51 -8.03 -4.81
C MET A 239 -2.91 -8.45 -3.40
N ALA A 240 -2.76 -9.74 -3.10
CA ALA A 240 -3.13 -10.32 -1.81
C ALA A 240 -2.14 -9.93 -0.70
N VAL A 241 -2.63 -9.85 0.53
CA VAL A 241 -1.82 -9.73 1.76
C VAL A 241 -1.77 -11.10 2.43
N GLN A 242 -0.61 -11.73 2.44
CA GLN A 242 -0.41 -13.05 3.05
C GLN A 242 0.48 -12.97 4.28
N ALA A 243 0.09 -13.64 5.37
CA ALA A 243 0.90 -13.82 6.55
C ALA A 243 2.10 -14.74 6.26
N VAL A 244 3.33 -14.27 6.51
CA VAL A 244 4.56 -15.08 6.31
C VAL A 244 5.04 -15.77 7.59
N ARG A 245 4.37 -15.53 8.70
CA ARG A 245 4.55 -16.18 10.00
C ARG A 245 3.28 -16.14 10.80
N ASP A 246 3.23 -16.82 11.91
CA ASP A 246 2.12 -16.71 12.87
C ASP A 246 2.06 -15.29 13.43
N ILE A 247 0.88 -14.70 13.45
CA ILE A 247 0.63 -13.33 13.90
C ILE A 247 -0.27 -13.39 15.14
N PRO A 248 0.19 -12.94 16.30
CA PRO A 248 -0.64 -12.95 17.51
C PRO A 248 -1.70 -11.84 17.47
N ARG A 249 -2.72 -11.97 18.33
CA ARG A 249 -3.70 -10.91 18.59
C ARG A 249 -3.01 -9.64 19.10
N GLY A 250 -3.48 -8.49 18.66
CA GLY A 250 -2.99 -7.16 19.07
C GLY A 250 -1.70 -6.73 18.38
N LYS A 251 -1.17 -7.55 17.47
CA LYS A 251 0.04 -7.22 16.69
C LYS A 251 -0.30 -6.23 15.58
N GLU A 252 0.55 -5.22 15.38
CA GLU A 252 0.52 -4.39 14.19
C GLU A 252 0.98 -5.21 12.98
N LEU A 253 0.20 -5.21 11.91
CA LEU A 253 0.58 -5.80 10.63
C LEU A 253 1.65 -4.97 9.95
N SER A 254 2.59 -5.64 9.31
CA SER A 254 3.64 -4.99 8.54
C SER A 254 4.01 -5.79 7.29
N VAL A 255 4.43 -5.06 6.25
CA VAL A 255 4.97 -5.59 4.99
C VAL A 255 6.32 -4.97 4.68
N ASP A 256 7.13 -5.61 3.84
CA ASP A 256 8.33 -4.97 3.30
C ASP A 256 7.94 -4.17 2.04
N TYR A 257 8.21 -2.86 2.04
CA TYR A 257 7.94 -1.97 0.89
C TYR A 257 8.99 -2.09 -0.22
N GLY A 258 10.01 -2.95 -0.04
CA GLY A 258 11.06 -3.19 -1.01
C GLY A 258 12.24 -2.22 -0.93
N GLN A 259 13.29 -2.60 -1.66
CA GLN A 259 14.58 -1.89 -1.66
C GLN A 259 14.51 -0.51 -2.32
N GLU A 260 13.58 -0.30 -3.25
CA GLU A 260 13.38 0.99 -3.91
C GLU A 260 12.80 2.03 -2.97
N TYR A 261 11.97 1.60 -2.03
CA TYR A 261 11.35 2.53 -1.07
C TYR A 261 12.26 2.83 0.13
N TYR A 262 12.83 1.79 0.77
CA TYR A 262 13.66 1.90 1.97
C TYR A 262 15.06 1.28 1.82
N GLY A 263 15.57 1.07 0.62
CA GLY A 263 16.88 0.47 0.37
C GLY A 263 18.07 1.26 0.91
N LEU A 264 19.25 0.73 0.75
CA LEU A 264 20.50 1.37 1.17
C LEU A 264 20.81 2.66 0.41
N THR A 265 20.28 2.81 -0.81
CA THR A 265 20.50 3.94 -1.71
C THR A 265 19.44 5.05 -1.59
N THR A 266 18.34 4.80 -0.87
CA THR A 266 17.26 5.78 -0.72
C THR A 266 17.53 6.74 0.45
N LEU A 267 17.00 7.97 0.36
CA LEU A 267 17.09 8.96 1.45
C LEU A 267 16.00 8.75 2.52
N LYS A 268 15.00 7.93 2.26
CA LYS A 268 13.90 7.69 3.20
C LYS A 268 14.39 6.95 4.45
N ILE A 269 13.95 7.42 5.61
CA ILE A 269 14.32 6.83 6.91
C ILE A 269 13.22 5.89 7.37
N CYS A 270 13.58 4.61 7.54
CA CYS A 270 12.66 3.62 8.09
C CYS A 270 12.56 3.72 9.61
N ALA A 271 11.34 3.85 10.11
CA ALA A 271 11.02 3.93 11.54
C ALA A 271 10.48 2.61 12.14
N CYS A 272 10.77 1.45 11.53
CA CYS A 272 10.23 0.17 12.00
C CYS A 272 10.79 -0.31 13.36
N GLY A 273 11.89 0.26 13.84
CA GLY A 273 12.45 -0.02 15.15
C GLY A 273 13.21 -1.36 15.29
N VAL A 274 13.14 -2.27 14.32
CA VAL A 274 13.78 -3.58 14.42
C VAL A 274 15.32 -3.50 14.43
N PRO A 275 16.04 -4.42 15.11
CA PRO A 275 17.50 -4.37 15.19
C PRO A 275 18.19 -4.38 13.83
N GLY A 276 17.67 -5.15 12.86
CA GLY A 276 18.19 -5.27 11.49
C GLY A 276 17.71 -4.20 10.51
N CYS A 277 17.13 -3.08 10.98
CA CYS A 277 16.56 -2.03 10.16
C CYS A 277 17.56 -1.47 9.12
N VAL A 278 17.13 -1.35 7.86
CA VAL A 278 17.94 -0.88 6.74
C VAL A 278 18.53 0.52 6.99
N SER A 279 17.78 1.43 7.58
CA SER A 279 18.28 2.78 7.90
C SER A 279 19.39 2.75 8.95
N ARG A 280 19.34 1.84 9.92
CA ARG A 280 20.44 1.64 10.87
C ARG A 280 21.68 1.02 10.22
N LYS A 281 21.48 0.09 9.26
CA LYS A 281 22.60 -0.47 8.47
C LYS A 281 23.28 0.59 7.64
N ARG A 282 22.50 1.43 6.94
CA ARG A 282 23.01 2.56 6.14
C ARG A 282 23.83 3.53 7.00
N ALA A 283 23.29 4.00 8.11
CA ALA A 283 24.00 4.91 9.01
C ALA A 283 25.32 4.31 9.55
N ARG A 284 25.40 2.98 9.76
CA ARG A 284 26.66 2.33 10.15
C ARG A 284 27.65 2.29 9.01
N LEU A 285 27.21 2.05 7.77
CA LEU A 285 28.07 2.05 6.59
C LEU A 285 28.63 3.45 6.32
N GLU A 286 27.79 4.48 6.38
CA GLU A 286 28.21 5.88 6.22
C GLU A 286 29.29 6.26 7.22
N LYS A 287 29.10 5.97 8.51
CA LYS A 287 30.11 6.20 9.56
C LYS A 287 31.42 5.43 9.31
N ALA A 288 31.34 4.17 8.82
CA ALA A 288 32.52 3.39 8.50
C ALA A 288 33.30 4.00 7.32
N MET A 289 32.60 4.48 6.29
CA MET A 289 33.21 5.15 5.14
C MET A 289 33.85 6.48 5.51
N GLU A 290 33.21 7.27 6.36
CA GLU A 290 33.77 8.52 6.88
C GLU A 290 35.06 8.27 7.67
N LYS A 291 35.05 7.25 8.54
CA LYS A 291 36.24 6.85 9.31
C LYS A 291 37.39 6.44 8.39
N GLN A 292 37.13 5.62 7.37
CA GLN A 292 38.16 5.22 6.40
C GLN A 292 38.71 6.41 5.60
N LYS A 293 37.88 7.38 5.23
CA LYS A 293 38.31 8.60 4.55
C LYS A 293 39.21 9.44 5.46
N ALA A 294 38.88 9.60 6.74
CA ALA A 294 39.69 10.32 7.71
C ALA A 294 41.05 9.63 7.90
N GLU A 295 41.10 8.33 8.11
CA GLU A 295 42.33 7.56 8.26
C GLU A 295 43.19 7.57 6.98
N GLY A 296 42.56 7.50 5.79
CA GLY A 296 43.26 7.60 4.51
C GLY A 296 43.84 9.00 4.21
N SER A 297 43.20 10.06 4.70
CA SER A 297 43.72 11.44 4.59
C SER A 297 44.96 11.66 5.51
N ASP A 298 44.90 11.11 6.72
CA ASP A 298 46.06 11.20 7.65
C ASP A 298 47.28 10.44 7.17
N ALA A 299 47.06 9.26 6.53
CA ALA A 299 48.16 8.50 5.92
C ALA A 299 48.83 9.24 4.75
N ARG A 300 48.10 10.02 3.97
CA ARG A 300 48.68 10.87 2.90
C ARG A 300 49.42 12.07 3.44
N ILE A 301 48.99 12.69 4.51
CA ILE A 301 49.67 13.82 5.16
C ILE A 301 50.94 13.32 5.86
N GLY A 302 50.94 12.15 6.45
CA GLY A 302 52.14 11.52 7.06
C GLY A 302 53.22 11.20 6.06
N ASN A 303 52.94 10.81 4.83
CA ASN A 303 53.91 10.51 3.78
C ASN A 303 54.56 11.76 3.13
N VAL A 304 53.88 12.93 3.14
CA VAL A 304 54.45 14.17 2.60
C VAL A 304 55.52 14.78 3.53
N LYS A 305 55.55 14.47 4.82
CA LYS A 305 56.56 14.96 5.76
C LYS A 305 57.91 14.27 5.74
N ARG A 306 58.11 13.22 4.92
CA ARG A 306 59.35 12.41 4.88
C ARG A 306 60.22 12.61 3.64
N CYS A 307 59.95 13.54 2.76
CA CYS A 307 60.89 13.95 1.70
C CYS A 307 61.97 14.85 2.28
N LYS A 308 63.06 14.25 2.77
CA LYS A 308 64.31 15.01 3.12
C LYS A 308 64.84 15.67 1.86
N ARG A 309 65.06 17.00 1.92
CA ARG A 309 65.76 17.78 0.91
C ARG A 309 67.15 17.15 0.69
N VAL A 310 67.37 16.64 -0.51
CA VAL A 310 68.73 16.34 -1.01
C VAL A 310 69.26 17.66 -1.53
N ALA A 311 70.40 18.12 -1.00
CA ALA A 311 71.09 19.29 -1.47
C ALA A 311 71.64 19.08 -2.88
N PRO A 312 71.64 20.10 -3.76
CA PRO A 312 72.23 19.97 -5.10
C PRO A 312 73.75 19.81 -5.04
N PRO A 313 74.37 19.05 -5.98
CA PRO A 313 75.82 18.89 -6.06
C PRO A 313 76.49 20.23 -6.50
N VAL A 314 77.55 20.60 -5.78
CA VAL A 314 78.43 21.72 -6.15
C VAL A 314 79.36 21.20 -7.27
N PHE A 315 79.31 21.81 -8.46
CA PHE A 315 80.32 21.63 -9.49
C PHE A 315 81.49 22.57 -9.21
N VAL A 316 82.70 22.02 -9.09
CA VAL A 316 83.97 22.71 -9.20
C VAL A 316 84.47 22.59 -10.64
#